data_6a3ea7cb35a7ad46a1d5f49a61af4844
#
_entry.id   6a3ea7cb35a7ad46a1d5f49a61af4844
#
_cell.length_a   1.000
_cell.length_b   1.000
_cell.length_c   1.000
_cell.angle_alpha   90.00
_cell.angle_beta   90.00
_cell.angle_gamma   90.00
#
_symmetry.space_group_name_H-M   'P 1'
#
loop_
_entity.id
_entity.type
_entity.pdbx_description
1 polymer ?
#
loop_
_entity_poly.entity_id
_entity_poly.type
_entity_poly.pdbx_seq_one_letter_code
_entity_poly.pdbx_strand_id
1 'polypeptide(L)'
;MLVPSKEEMRAYEVDGYFVRKNFLSEPEVVDFRDHARRQLEDEANSSTVMEKGDKSGKKTLLKLWNHAGDDKFGMLARDERLARMSEALIGEEIYLYSHKMTMKQPREGGAWEWHQDFGYWYNNGCLSPEMLSIWIALDLSNKANGCLQVLKGSHILGRLDHVRENGQTNVDKPYLDAATERFEHVYVDMDPGDALVFHSNLLHRSDANNSDTYRWGYICSYNAVHNAPFTRAREYGNYEELKIVPAGSFMAAG
;
A
#
# COMPACT_ATOMS: atom_id res chain seq x y z
N MET A 1 -1.04 8.87 18.46
CA MET A 1 -0.61 7.57 19.07
C MET A 1 0.37 6.92 18.10
N LEU A 2 1.61 6.64 18.53
CA LEU A 2 2.67 6.15 17.64
C LEU A 2 2.60 4.62 17.41
N VAL A 3 2.08 3.88 18.36
CA VAL A 3 1.95 2.41 18.27
C VAL A 3 0.49 2.00 18.14
N PRO A 4 0.19 0.79 17.64
CA PRO A 4 -1.18 0.27 17.57
C PRO A 4 -1.82 0.12 18.95
N SER A 5 -3.13 0.35 19.04
CA SER A 5 -3.92 -0.01 20.22
C SER A 5 -4.03 -1.54 20.36
N LYS A 6 -4.52 -2.02 21.50
CA LYS A 6 -4.74 -3.46 21.69
C LYS A 6 -5.79 -4.02 20.70
N GLU A 7 -6.81 -3.22 20.39
CA GLU A 7 -7.82 -3.58 19.39
C GLU A 7 -7.23 -3.68 17.98
N GLU A 8 -6.38 -2.71 17.60
CA GLU A 8 -5.70 -2.71 16.30
C GLU A 8 -4.71 -3.87 16.18
N MET A 9 -3.92 -4.16 17.22
CA MET A 9 -3.05 -5.34 17.26
C MET A 9 -3.84 -6.63 17.06
N ARG A 10 -4.96 -6.79 17.79
CA ARG A 10 -5.82 -7.94 17.63
C ARG A 10 -6.45 -8.04 16.25
N ALA A 11 -6.92 -6.93 15.68
CA ALA A 11 -7.49 -6.89 14.33
C ALA A 11 -6.43 -7.30 13.30
N TYR A 12 -5.21 -6.79 13.43
CA TYR A 12 -4.10 -7.18 12.55
C TYR A 12 -3.78 -8.69 12.64
N GLU A 13 -3.76 -9.25 13.86
CA GLU A 13 -3.50 -10.67 14.09
C GLU A 13 -4.62 -11.58 13.57
N VAL A 14 -5.90 -11.20 13.77
CA VAL A 14 -7.06 -12.05 13.46
C VAL A 14 -7.57 -11.81 12.04
N ASP A 15 -7.72 -10.55 11.66
CA ASP A 15 -8.33 -10.13 10.39
C ASP A 15 -7.30 -9.87 9.29
N GLY A 16 -6.02 -9.70 9.66
CA GLY A 16 -4.92 -9.37 8.75
C GLY A 16 -4.83 -7.89 8.41
N TYR A 17 -5.71 -7.04 8.94
CA TYR A 17 -5.73 -5.60 8.71
C TYR A 17 -6.53 -4.84 9.76
N PHE A 18 -6.32 -3.52 9.79
CA PHE A 18 -7.21 -2.57 10.45
C PHE A 18 -7.18 -1.21 9.74
N VAL A 19 -8.18 -0.37 10.00
CA VAL A 19 -8.22 1.02 9.54
C VAL A 19 -8.01 1.93 10.74
N ARG A 20 -6.95 2.75 10.70
CA ARG A 20 -6.75 3.85 11.64
C ARG A 20 -7.38 5.11 11.08
N LYS A 21 -8.48 5.53 11.71
CA LYS A 21 -9.18 6.76 11.35
C LYS A 21 -8.34 7.99 11.70
N ASN A 22 -8.39 9.01 10.84
CA ASN A 22 -7.71 10.30 11.04
C ASN A 22 -6.20 10.12 11.35
N PHE A 23 -5.53 9.21 10.63
CA PHE A 23 -4.09 8.98 10.79
C PHE A 23 -3.29 10.24 10.42
N LEU A 24 -3.65 10.88 9.32
CA LEU A 24 -3.24 12.25 9.00
C LEU A 24 -4.38 13.20 9.33
N SER A 25 -4.05 14.34 9.91
CA SER A 25 -5.01 15.43 10.12
C SER A 25 -5.44 16.05 8.79
N GLU A 26 -6.56 16.74 8.76
CA GLU A 26 -7.05 17.41 7.54
C GLU A 26 -6.01 18.36 6.91
N PRO A 27 -5.29 19.22 7.66
CA PRO A 27 -4.23 20.05 7.09
C PRO A 27 -3.09 19.24 6.46
N GLU A 28 -2.68 18.13 7.10
CA GLU A 28 -1.62 17.25 6.57
C GLU A 28 -2.05 16.58 5.26
N VAL A 29 -3.30 16.11 5.20
CA VAL A 29 -3.86 15.49 3.98
C VAL A 29 -3.93 16.51 2.84
N VAL A 30 -4.47 17.70 3.11
CA VAL A 30 -4.61 18.75 2.09
C VAL A 30 -3.23 19.14 1.54
N ASP A 31 -2.27 19.43 2.42
CA ASP A 31 -0.92 19.80 2.02
C ASP A 31 -0.23 18.72 1.18
N PHE A 32 -0.26 17.46 1.66
CA PHE A 32 0.37 16.35 0.96
C PHE A 32 -0.30 16.03 -0.38
N ARG A 33 -1.63 15.99 -0.42
CA ARG A 33 -2.43 15.74 -1.63
C ARG A 33 -2.18 16.81 -2.70
N ASP A 34 -2.23 18.08 -2.31
CA ASP A 34 -2.07 19.19 -3.25
C ASP A 34 -0.64 19.25 -3.80
N HIS A 35 0.36 18.94 -2.96
CA HIS A 35 1.74 18.76 -3.44
C HIS A 35 1.84 17.60 -4.44
N ALA A 36 1.27 16.44 -4.09
CA ALA A 36 1.29 15.26 -4.94
C ALA A 36 0.62 15.52 -6.30
N ARG A 37 -0.52 16.22 -6.31
CA ARG A 37 -1.22 16.56 -7.55
C ARG A 37 -0.38 17.47 -8.44
N ARG A 38 0.14 18.57 -7.91
CA ARG A 38 1.00 19.48 -8.67
C ARG A 38 2.20 18.76 -9.29
N GLN A 39 2.89 17.93 -8.49
CA GLN A 39 4.11 17.29 -8.98
C GLN A 39 3.83 16.12 -9.92
N LEU A 40 2.83 15.29 -9.65
CA LEU A 40 2.60 14.05 -10.39
C LEU A 40 1.69 14.24 -11.60
N GLU A 41 0.84 15.25 -11.64
CA GLU A 41 0.07 15.60 -12.83
C GLU A 41 1.00 16.20 -13.91
N ASP A 42 1.97 17.02 -13.54
CA ASP A 42 3.00 17.50 -14.45
C ASP A 42 3.90 16.37 -14.97
N GLU A 43 4.13 15.33 -14.15
CA GLU A 43 4.90 14.15 -14.52
C GLU A 43 4.09 13.04 -15.21
N ALA A 44 2.77 13.14 -15.31
CA ALA A 44 1.91 12.07 -15.85
C ALA A 44 2.32 11.65 -17.28
N ASN A 45 2.93 12.55 -18.03
CA ASN A 45 3.50 12.30 -19.36
C ASN A 45 5.00 11.91 -19.33
N SER A 46 5.59 11.75 -18.15
CA SER A 46 7.00 11.39 -18.01
C SER A 46 7.17 9.86 -17.92
N SER A 47 8.37 9.37 -18.30
CA SER A 47 8.72 7.95 -18.18
C SER A 47 8.81 7.44 -16.73
N THR A 48 8.61 8.31 -15.72
CA THR A 48 8.72 7.99 -14.30
C THR A 48 7.39 7.53 -13.68
N VAL A 49 6.26 7.79 -14.34
CA VAL A 49 4.93 7.31 -13.95
C VAL A 49 4.58 6.08 -14.79
N MET A 50 4.29 4.98 -14.13
CA MET A 50 3.89 3.73 -14.79
C MET A 50 2.38 3.65 -14.94
N GLU A 51 1.93 3.14 -16.08
CA GLU A 51 0.53 2.79 -16.28
C GLU A 51 0.31 1.29 -16.04
N LYS A 52 -0.69 0.95 -15.25
CA LYS A 52 -1.14 -0.43 -15.04
C LYS A 52 -2.55 -0.58 -15.59
N GLY A 53 -2.66 -1.29 -16.71
CA GLY A 53 -3.94 -1.59 -17.36
C GLY A 53 -4.70 -2.72 -16.65
N ASP A 54 -6.03 -2.67 -16.74
CA ASP A 54 -6.92 -3.75 -16.35
C ASP A 54 -7.54 -4.47 -17.56
N LYS A 55 -8.35 -5.49 -17.32
CA LYS A 55 -9.04 -6.28 -18.36
C LYS A 55 -10.02 -5.45 -19.21
N SER A 56 -10.47 -4.30 -18.72
CA SER A 56 -11.37 -3.37 -19.44
C SER A 56 -10.64 -2.33 -20.28
N GLY A 57 -9.31 -2.27 -20.19
CA GLY A 57 -8.48 -1.28 -20.86
C GLY A 57 -8.31 0.02 -20.06
N LYS A 58 -8.94 0.16 -18.89
CA LYS A 58 -8.71 1.28 -17.98
C LYS A 58 -7.34 1.16 -17.32
N LYS A 59 -6.76 2.30 -16.94
CA LYS A 59 -5.40 2.36 -16.42
C LYS A 59 -5.35 3.04 -15.05
N THR A 60 -4.60 2.46 -14.13
CA THR A 60 -4.20 3.12 -12.89
C THR A 60 -2.78 3.65 -13.06
N LEU A 61 -2.56 4.90 -12.70
CA LEU A 61 -1.24 5.50 -12.68
C LEU A 61 -0.54 5.13 -11.38
N LEU A 62 0.74 4.79 -11.48
CA LEU A 62 1.59 4.38 -10.36
C LEU A 62 2.93 5.09 -10.42
N LYS A 63 3.31 5.77 -9.35
CA LYS A 63 4.68 6.25 -9.13
C LYS A 63 5.29 5.48 -7.96
N LEU A 64 6.45 4.87 -8.21
CA LEU A 64 7.17 4.07 -7.22
C LEU A 64 8.51 4.74 -6.88
N TRP A 65 8.84 4.75 -5.60
CA TRP A 65 10.17 5.14 -5.07
C TRP A 65 10.76 3.98 -4.27
N ASN A 66 12.03 3.74 -4.46
CA ASN A 66 12.78 2.67 -3.78
C ASN A 66 13.58 3.19 -2.58
N HIS A 67 13.72 4.50 -2.47
CA HIS A 67 14.49 5.18 -1.45
C HIS A 67 13.67 6.34 -0.88
N ALA A 68 13.71 6.51 0.43
CA ALA A 68 13.09 7.65 1.08
C ALA A 68 14.04 8.86 1.01
N GLY A 69 13.80 9.76 0.05
CA GLY A 69 14.49 11.04 -0.06
C GLY A 69 14.12 12.03 1.05
N ASP A 70 14.66 13.23 0.93
CA ASP A 70 14.32 14.37 1.82
C ASP A 70 13.18 15.23 1.24
N ASP A 71 12.55 14.77 0.15
CA ASP A 71 11.33 15.35 -0.37
C ASP A 71 10.11 14.98 0.49
N LYS A 72 8.97 15.60 0.22
CA LYS A 72 7.73 15.40 0.98
C LYS A 72 7.28 13.94 1.01
N PHE A 73 7.45 13.18 -0.07
CA PHE A 73 7.10 11.77 -0.15
C PHE A 73 8.00 10.92 0.74
N GLY A 74 9.32 11.08 0.61
CA GLY A 74 10.28 10.36 1.43
C GLY A 74 10.19 10.70 2.91
N MET A 75 9.94 11.96 3.24
CA MET A 75 9.75 12.40 4.64
C MET A 75 8.51 11.76 5.27
N LEU A 76 7.36 11.67 4.53
CA LEU A 76 6.19 10.96 5.04
C LEU A 76 6.48 9.46 5.20
N ALA A 77 7.20 8.83 4.27
CA ALA A 77 7.56 7.41 4.40
C ALA A 77 8.51 7.12 5.59
N ARG A 78 9.16 8.14 6.16
CA ARG A 78 10.02 8.05 7.35
C ARG A 78 9.38 8.61 8.62
N ASP A 79 8.11 9.04 8.53
CA ASP A 79 7.36 9.59 9.68
C ASP A 79 7.30 8.57 10.82
N GLU A 80 7.63 9.02 12.04
CA GLU A 80 7.68 8.14 13.21
C GLU A 80 6.36 7.41 13.49
N ARG A 81 5.21 7.96 13.09
CA ARG A 81 3.90 7.31 13.24
C ARG A 81 3.83 6.04 12.40
N LEU A 82 4.35 6.07 11.16
CA LEU A 82 4.41 4.91 10.28
C LEU A 82 5.45 3.90 10.75
N ALA A 83 6.65 4.39 11.08
CA ALA A 83 7.77 3.54 11.48
C ALA A 83 7.47 2.78 12.79
N ARG A 84 7.05 3.49 13.86
CA ARG A 84 6.79 2.86 15.16
C ARG A 84 5.59 1.92 15.14
N MET A 85 4.56 2.24 14.34
CA MET A 85 3.45 1.32 14.11
C MET A 85 3.91 0.04 13.41
N SER A 86 4.76 0.16 12.41
CA SER A 86 5.28 -1.00 11.66
C SER A 86 6.23 -1.84 12.52
N GLU A 87 7.13 -1.25 13.29
CA GLU A 87 7.99 -1.97 14.25
C GLU A 87 7.16 -2.76 15.27
N ALA A 88 6.10 -2.15 15.81
CA ALA A 88 5.25 -2.82 16.79
C ALA A 88 4.46 -4.00 16.20
N LEU A 89 4.06 -3.94 14.93
CA LEU A 89 3.32 -5.01 14.26
C LEU A 89 4.22 -6.13 13.73
N ILE A 90 5.41 -5.78 13.24
CA ILE A 90 6.41 -6.75 12.77
C ILE A 90 7.16 -7.39 13.94
N GLY A 91 7.32 -6.65 15.05
CA GLY A 91 7.93 -7.13 16.29
C GLY A 91 9.45 -6.99 16.35
N GLU A 92 10.06 -6.28 15.40
CA GLU A 92 11.50 -6.05 15.34
C GLU A 92 11.87 -4.80 14.54
N GLU A 93 13.18 -4.57 14.37
CA GLU A 93 13.72 -3.49 13.55
C GLU A 93 13.30 -3.64 12.09
N ILE A 94 12.90 -2.52 11.48
CA ILE A 94 12.37 -2.47 10.12
C ILE A 94 13.20 -1.55 9.22
N TYR A 95 13.01 -1.73 7.93
CA TYR A 95 13.40 -0.75 6.92
C TYR A 95 12.26 -0.49 5.93
N LEU A 96 12.33 0.63 5.21
CA LEU A 96 11.38 0.95 4.15
C LEU A 96 11.69 0.10 2.92
N TYR A 97 10.81 -0.85 2.61
CA TYR A 97 10.94 -1.68 1.41
C TYR A 97 10.66 -0.88 0.12
N SER A 98 9.60 -0.09 0.12
CA SER A 98 9.24 0.85 -0.95
C SER A 98 8.12 1.78 -0.52
N HIS A 99 7.98 2.90 -1.22
CA HIS A 99 6.77 3.71 -1.13
C HIS A 99 6.26 4.06 -2.53
N LYS A 100 4.96 4.27 -2.66
CA LYS A 100 4.33 4.48 -3.96
C LYS A 100 3.05 5.30 -3.85
N MET A 101 2.77 6.05 -4.90
CA MET A 101 1.48 6.69 -5.12
C MET A 101 0.66 5.84 -6.08
N THR A 102 -0.60 5.56 -5.74
CA THR A 102 -1.59 4.94 -6.62
C THR A 102 -2.66 5.95 -6.96
N MET A 103 -2.88 6.18 -8.25
CA MET A 103 -3.70 7.29 -8.73
C MET A 103 -4.77 6.75 -9.68
N LYS A 104 -6.01 6.63 -9.17
CA LYS A 104 -7.17 6.32 -10.00
C LYS A 104 -7.87 7.61 -10.40
N GLN A 105 -7.74 7.97 -11.67
CA GLN A 105 -8.41 9.11 -12.27
C GLN A 105 -9.92 8.86 -12.38
N PRO A 106 -10.75 9.91 -12.36
CA PRO A 106 -12.19 9.80 -12.58
C PRO A 106 -12.51 9.05 -13.88
N ARG A 107 -13.40 8.06 -13.82
CA ARG A 107 -13.86 7.25 -14.96
C ARG A 107 -12.79 6.41 -15.67
N GLU A 108 -11.50 6.69 -15.50
CA GLU A 108 -10.38 6.07 -16.23
C GLU A 108 -9.57 5.08 -15.37
N GLY A 109 -9.55 5.29 -14.04
CA GLY A 109 -8.76 4.47 -13.12
C GLY A 109 -9.13 2.99 -13.19
N GLY A 110 -8.18 2.13 -13.58
CA GLY A 110 -8.37 0.69 -13.77
C GLY A 110 -8.45 -0.10 -12.46
N ALA A 111 -8.95 -1.32 -12.55
CA ALA A 111 -8.97 -2.28 -11.46
C ALA A 111 -7.57 -2.82 -11.16
N TRP A 112 -7.39 -3.27 -9.93
CA TRP A 112 -6.24 -4.07 -9.49
C TRP A 112 -6.75 -5.42 -9.04
N GLU A 113 -6.27 -6.49 -9.65
CA GLU A 113 -6.77 -7.85 -9.41
C GLU A 113 -6.35 -8.40 -8.03
N TRP A 114 -7.00 -9.49 -7.59
CA TRP A 114 -6.68 -10.14 -6.32
C TRP A 114 -5.24 -10.61 -6.25
N HIS A 115 -4.52 -10.15 -5.24
CA HIS A 115 -3.11 -10.50 -5.02
C HIS A 115 -2.75 -10.42 -3.54
N GLN A 116 -1.58 -10.93 -3.24
CA GLN A 116 -0.85 -10.70 -1.99
C GLN A 116 0.39 -9.89 -2.34
N ASP A 117 0.71 -8.87 -1.57
CA ASP A 117 1.96 -8.11 -1.75
C ASP A 117 3.18 -9.06 -1.63
N PHE A 118 3.15 -9.99 -0.68
CA PHE A 118 4.22 -10.98 -0.50
C PHE A 118 4.37 -11.92 -1.70
N GLY A 119 3.35 -12.12 -2.52
CA GLY A 119 3.45 -12.85 -3.78
C GLY A 119 4.47 -12.23 -4.75
N TYR A 120 4.58 -10.90 -4.75
CA TYR A 120 5.61 -10.16 -5.52
C TYR A 120 6.96 -10.18 -4.78
N TRP A 121 6.95 -9.89 -3.48
CA TRP A 121 8.17 -9.68 -2.71
C TRP A 121 8.97 -10.95 -2.49
N TYR A 122 8.31 -12.10 -2.40
CA TYR A 122 8.96 -13.41 -2.41
C TYR A 122 9.81 -13.61 -3.69
N ASN A 123 9.25 -13.28 -4.85
CA ASN A 123 9.98 -13.34 -6.11
C ASN A 123 11.10 -12.29 -6.21
N ASN A 124 11.06 -11.26 -5.39
CA ASN A 124 12.13 -10.26 -5.26
C ASN A 124 13.22 -10.69 -4.28
N GLY A 125 13.06 -11.81 -3.58
CA GLY A 125 14.07 -12.39 -2.70
C GLY A 125 13.79 -12.24 -1.19
N CYS A 126 12.63 -11.69 -0.78
CA CYS A 126 12.20 -11.75 0.62
C CYS A 126 11.67 -13.15 0.93
N LEU A 127 12.22 -13.82 1.94
CA LEU A 127 11.87 -15.22 2.23
C LEU A 127 10.75 -15.37 3.25
N SER A 128 10.49 -14.33 4.03
CA SER A 128 9.52 -14.32 5.12
C SER A 128 8.43 -13.25 4.90
N PRO A 129 7.18 -13.47 5.32
CA PRO A 129 6.10 -12.51 5.20
C PRO A 129 6.07 -11.45 6.32
N GLU A 130 7.15 -11.29 7.09
CA GLU A 130 7.30 -10.26 8.13
C GLU A 130 7.45 -8.87 7.50
N MET A 131 6.42 -8.52 6.76
CA MET A 131 6.26 -7.30 5.99
C MET A 131 4.82 -6.83 6.08
N LEU A 132 4.62 -5.53 5.95
CA LEU A 132 3.28 -4.94 5.89
C LEU A 132 3.24 -3.77 4.92
N SER A 133 2.03 -3.41 4.54
CA SER A 133 1.73 -2.18 3.80
C SER A 133 0.79 -1.28 4.59
N ILE A 134 1.03 0.03 4.50
CA ILE A 134 0.14 1.07 5.02
C ILE A 134 -0.31 1.91 3.85
N TRP A 135 -1.60 1.87 3.54
CA TRP A 135 -2.23 2.66 2.50
C TRP A 135 -2.97 3.84 3.11
N ILE A 136 -2.55 5.07 2.80
CA ILE A 136 -3.14 6.32 3.30
C ILE A 136 -4.07 6.89 2.22
N ALA A 137 -5.34 7.10 2.55
CA ALA A 137 -6.32 7.71 1.67
C ALA A 137 -6.05 9.22 1.54
N LEU A 138 -5.83 9.71 0.34
CA LEU A 138 -5.70 11.15 0.06
C LEU A 138 -7.02 11.76 -0.41
N ASP A 139 -7.89 10.95 -1.00
CA ASP A 139 -9.24 11.26 -1.39
C ASP A 139 -10.22 10.31 -0.68
N LEU A 140 -11.51 10.67 -0.66
CA LEU A 140 -12.55 9.74 -0.25
C LEU A 140 -12.41 8.45 -1.06
N SER A 141 -12.37 7.31 -0.39
CA SER A 141 -12.24 5.99 -0.99
C SER A 141 -13.45 5.15 -0.64
N ASN A 142 -14.25 4.80 -1.65
CA ASN A 142 -15.48 4.03 -1.48
C ASN A 142 -15.71 3.08 -2.66
N LYS A 143 -16.75 2.29 -2.60
CA LYS A 143 -17.09 1.31 -3.64
C LYS A 143 -17.24 1.94 -5.03
N ALA A 144 -17.77 3.16 -5.15
CA ALA A 144 -18.02 3.80 -6.44
C ALA A 144 -16.73 4.20 -7.17
N ASN A 145 -15.68 4.61 -6.41
CA ASN A 145 -14.40 5.04 -6.97
C ASN A 145 -13.28 3.99 -6.87
N GLY A 146 -13.64 2.74 -6.54
CA GLY A 146 -12.72 1.61 -6.52
C GLY A 146 -11.84 1.58 -5.28
N CYS A 147 -12.46 1.62 -4.08
CA CYS A 147 -11.76 1.42 -2.81
C CYS A 147 -11.06 0.05 -2.77
N LEU A 148 -10.15 -0.10 -1.82
CA LEU A 148 -9.55 -1.39 -1.52
C LEU A 148 -10.63 -2.37 -1.02
N GLN A 149 -10.46 -3.63 -1.39
CA GLN A 149 -11.26 -4.75 -0.94
C GLN A 149 -10.31 -5.81 -0.41
N VAL A 150 -10.71 -6.47 0.65
CA VAL A 150 -9.91 -7.50 1.30
C VAL A 150 -10.73 -8.78 1.50
N LEU A 151 -10.07 -9.93 1.54
CA LEU A 151 -10.62 -11.13 2.12
C LEU A 151 -10.16 -11.20 3.58
N LYS A 152 -11.06 -10.83 4.49
CA LYS A 152 -10.79 -10.70 5.92
C LYS A 152 -10.25 -12.00 6.51
N GLY A 153 -9.06 -11.94 7.13
CA GLY A 153 -8.41 -13.11 7.73
C GLY A 153 -7.61 -13.99 6.76
N SER A 154 -7.61 -13.70 5.45
CA SER A 154 -6.95 -14.54 4.44
C SER A 154 -5.42 -14.59 4.53
N HIS A 155 -4.80 -13.71 5.31
CA HIS A 155 -3.34 -13.71 5.53
C HIS A 155 -2.81 -15.00 6.15
N ILE A 156 -3.67 -15.74 6.89
CA ILE A 156 -3.32 -17.04 7.49
C ILE A 156 -3.08 -18.15 6.47
N LEU A 157 -3.48 -17.96 5.20
CA LEU A 157 -3.21 -18.94 4.14
C LEU A 157 -1.72 -19.04 3.77
N GLY A 158 -0.89 -18.11 4.26
CA GLY A 158 0.48 -18.01 3.81
C GLY A 158 0.56 -17.47 2.36
N ARG A 159 1.71 -17.64 1.72
CA ARG A 159 1.92 -17.24 0.32
C ARG A 159 1.20 -18.20 -0.62
N LEU A 160 0.34 -17.65 -1.45
CA LEU A 160 -0.30 -18.37 -2.56
C LEU A 160 0.50 -18.19 -3.84
N ASP A 161 0.34 -19.11 -4.79
CA ASP A 161 0.96 -18.97 -6.10
C ASP A 161 0.29 -17.87 -6.92
N HIS A 162 1.11 -17.09 -7.61
CA HIS A 162 0.67 -15.97 -8.45
C HIS A 162 1.03 -16.25 -9.90
N VAL A 163 0.11 -15.89 -10.79
CA VAL A 163 0.28 -15.96 -12.24
C VAL A 163 0.27 -14.56 -12.85
N ARG A 164 0.99 -14.38 -13.95
CA ARG A 164 0.97 -13.12 -14.70
C ARG A 164 -0.08 -13.19 -15.81
N GLU A 165 -1.10 -12.36 -15.70
CA GLU A 165 -2.21 -12.30 -16.65
C GLU A 165 -2.59 -10.84 -16.91
N ASN A 166 -2.79 -10.47 -18.19
CA ASN A 166 -3.19 -9.11 -18.60
C ASN A 166 -2.30 -7.98 -18.03
N GLY A 167 -0.99 -8.23 -17.92
CA GLY A 167 -0.04 -7.22 -17.41
C GLY A 167 -0.01 -7.06 -15.90
N GLN A 168 -0.88 -7.74 -15.16
CA GLN A 168 -0.91 -7.80 -13.70
C GLN A 168 -0.46 -9.18 -13.20
N THR A 169 -0.04 -9.25 -11.95
CA THR A 169 0.28 -10.50 -11.26
C THR A 169 -0.83 -10.75 -10.24
N ASN A 170 -1.54 -11.85 -10.40
CA ASN A 170 -2.74 -12.21 -9.64
C ASN A 170 -2.53 -13.52 -8.94
N VAL A 171 -3.27 -13.78 -7.86
CA VAL A 171 -3.35 -15.13 -7.28
C VAL A 171 -3.95 -16.09 -8.30
N ASP A 172 -3.35 -17.28 -8.42
CA ASP A 172 -3.85 -18.32 -9.33
C ASP A 172 -5.28 -18.71 -8.97
N LYS A 173 -6.10 -18.83 -10.00
CA LYS A 173 -7.57 -18.95 -9.88
C LYS A 173 -8.06 -20.04 -8.92
N PRO A 174 -7.54 -21.27 -8.89
CA PRO A 174 -8.01 -22.31 -7.96
C PRO A 174 -7.87 -21.91 -6.50
N TYR A 175 -6.76 -21.22 -6.14
CA TYR A 175 -6.54 -20.73 -4.77
C TYR A 175 -7.46 -19.56 -4.45
N LEU A 176 -7.68 -18.66 -5.41
CA LEU A 176 -8.58 -17.52 -5.24
C LEU A 176 -10.03 -17.99 -5.04
N ASP A 177 -10.52 -18.91 -5.85
CA ASP A 177 -11.88 -19.46 -5.72
C ASP A 177 -12.07 -20.08 -4.32
N ALA A 178 -11.13 -20.90 -3.89
CA ALA A 178 -11.16 -21.51 -2.57
C ALA A 178 -11.07 -20.47 -1.41
N ALA A 179 -10.33 -19.38 -1.59
CA ALA A 179 -10.24 -18.32 -0.60
C ALA A 179 -11.54 -17.50 -0.52
N THR A 180 -12.13 -17.15 -1.67
CA THR A 180 -13.38 -16.37 -1.73
C THR A 180 -14.58 -17.12 -1.14
N GLU A 181 -14.57 -18.45 -1.16
CA GLU A 181 -15.58 -19.28 -0.48
C GLU A 181 -15.44 -19.30 1.05
N ARG A 182 -14.24 -19.08 1.58
CA ARG A 182 -13.92 -19.25 3.01
C ARG A 182 -13.86 -17.96 3.78
N PHE A 183 -13.48 -16.87 3.15
CA PHE A 183 -13.20 -15.60 3.82
C PHE A 183 -14.21 -14.54 3.43
N GLU A 184 -14.58 -13.72 4.41
CA GLU A 184 -15.49 -12.59 4.20
C GLU A 184 -14.86 -11.56 3.27
N HIS A 185 -15.59 -11.17 2.23
CA HIS A 185 -15.21 -10.10 1.31
C HIS A 185 -15.67 -8.75 1.85
N VAL A 186 -14.73 -7.86 2.12
CA VAL A 186 -14.98 -6.55 2.73
C VAL A 186 -14.53 -5.43 1.78
N TYR A 187 -15.40 -4.44 1.55
CA TYR A 187 -15.04 -3.15 0.95
C TYR A 187 -14.54 -2.23 2.04
N VAL A 188 -13.33 -1.67 1.87
CA VAL A 188 -12.71 -0.81 2.87
C VAL A 188 -12.96 0.65 2.51
N ASP A 189 -14.08 1.18 3.01
CA ASP A 189 -14.41 2.60 2.84
C ASP A 189 -13.57 3.45 3.80
N MET A 190 -12.96 4.53 3.27
CA MET A 190 -12.05 5.38 4.01
C MET A 190 -12.25 6.85 3.65
N ASP A 191 -12.20 7.70 4.67
CA ASP A 191 -12.14 9.15 4.51
C ASP A 191 -10.69 9.61 4.22
N PRO A 192 -10.49 10.81 3.62
CA PRO A 192 -9.15 11.36 3.47
C PRO A 192 -8.43 11.46 4.83
N GLY A 193 -7.20 10.96 4.88
CA GLY A 193 -6.39 10.91 6.11
C GLY A 193 -6.49 9.60 6.88
N ASP A 194 -7.41 8.70 6.55
CA ASP A 194 -7.44 7.35 7.12
C ASP A 194 -6.27 6.51 6.58
N ALA A 195 -5.80 5.57 7.38
CA ALA A 195 -4.76 4.62 7.00
C ALA A 195 -5.25 3.17 7.15
N LEU A 196 -5.20 2.41 6.07
CA LEU A 196 -5.37 0.96 6.07
C LEU A 196 -4.00 0.30 6.28
N VAL A 197 -3.85 -0.41 7.37
CA VAL A 197 -2.66 -1.20 7.70
C VAL A 197 -2.96 -2.66 7.46
N PHE A 198 -2.17 -3.34 6.64
CA PHE A 198 -2.45 -4.73 6.29
C PHE A 198 -1.20 -5.59 6.11
N HIS A 199 -1.38 -6.86 6.46
CA HIS A 199 -0.35 -7.89 6.39
C HIS A 199 0.00 -8.22 4.94
N SER A 200 1.26 -8.50 4.65
CA SER A 200 1.80 -8.80 3.32
C SER A 200 1.10 -9.97 2.59
N ASN A 201 0.57 -10.94 3.34
CA ASN A 201 -0.19 -12.07 2.81
C ASN A 201 -1.71 -11.83 2.71
N LEU A 202 -2.22 -10.68 3.13
CA LEU A 202 -3.65 -10.41 3.00
C LEU A 202 -4.05 -10.35 1.52
N LEU A 203 -5.05 -11.14 1.13
CA LEU A 203 -5.64 -11.06 -0.19
C LEU A 203 -6.40 -9.76 -0.33
N HIS A 204 -6.01 -8.94 -1.31
CA HIS A 204 -6.65 -7.67 -1.56
C HIS A 204 -6.72 -7.33 -3.05
N ARG A 205 -7.61 -6.42 -3.39
CA ARG A 205 -7.85 -5.92 -4.74
C ARG A 205 -8.44 -4.52 -4.70
N SER A 206 -8.70 -3.93 -5.88
CA SER A 206 -9.55 -2.75 -5.99
C SER A 206 -10.25 -2.70 -7.35
N ASP A 207 -11.52 -2.31 -7.37
CA ASP A 207 -12.27 -2.12 -8.62
C ASP A 207 -11.80 -0.89 -9.41
N ALA A 208 -12.24 -0.79 -10.66
CA ALA A 208 -12.06 0.42 -11.45
C ALA A 208 -12.80 1.61 -10.82
N ASN A 209 -12.26 2.80 -11.04
CA ASN A 209 -12.96 4.04 -10.68
C ASN A 209 -14.05 4.35 -11.71
N ASN A 210 -15.30 4.18 -11.29
CA ASN A 210 -16.48 4.45 -12.12
C ASN A 210 -17.18 5.75 -11.69
N SER A 211 -16.56 6.55 -10.82
CA SER A 211 -17.08 7.83 -10.33
C SER A 211 -16.45 9.03 -11.04
N ASP A 212 -16.95 10.21 -10.75
CA ASP A 212 -16.42 11.48 -11.24
C ASP A 212 -15.36 12.10 -10.30
N THR A 213 -14.93 11.35 -9.28
CA THR A 213 -13.96 11.82 -8.28
C THR A 213 -12.64 11.06 -8.38
N TYR A 214 -11.55 11.71 -8.00
CA TYR A 214 -10.24 11.07 -7.85
C TYR A 214 -10.27 10.05 -6.71
N ARG A 215 -9.40 9.04 -6.81
CA ARG A 215 -9.08 8.14 -5.71
C ARG A 215 -7.59 7.90 -5.68
N TRP A 216 -6.87 8.81 -5.04
CA TRP A 216 -5.45 8.72 -4.85
C TRP A 216 -5.13 8.18 -3.46
N GLY A 217 -4.08 7.42 -3.35
CA GLY A 217 -3.58 6.93 -2.09
C GLY A 217 -2.07 6.73 -2.11
N TYR A 218 -1.47 6.97 -0.95
CA TYR A 218 -0.05 6.80 -0.74
C TYR A 218 0.21 5.54 0.07
N ILE A 219 1.15 4.72 -0.39
CA ILE A 219 1.46 3.42 0.21
C ILE A 219 2.91 3.44 0.68
N CYS A 220 3.14 3.02 1.93
CA CYS A 220 4.45 2.68 2.46
C CYS A 220 4.48 1.21 2.82
N SER A 221 5.49 0.49 2.34
CA SER A 221 5.70 -0.93 2.66
C SER A 221 6.98 -1.08 3.46
N TYR A 222 6.89 -1.77 4.60
CA TYR A 222 8.02 -2.00 5.50
C TYR A 222 8.34 -3.48 5.60
N ASN A 223 9.61 -3.78 5.80
CA ASN A 223 10.13 -5.13 5.94
C ASN A 223 11.02 -5.23 7.17
N ALA A 224 11.01 -6.39 7.81
CA ALA A 224 11.96 -6.74 8.84
C ALA A 224 13.42 -6.70 8.32
N VAL A 225 14.36 -6.20 9.10
CA VAL A 225 15.76 -6.08 8.68
C VAL A 225 16.35 -7.44 8.32
N HIS A 226 16.07 -8.48 9.11
CA HIS A 226 16.59 -9.83 8.83
C HIS A 226 16.01 -10.46 7.54
N ASN A 227 14.88 -9.97 7.06
CA ASN A 227 14.20 -10.44 5.84
C ASN A 227 14.61 -9.64 4.58
N ALA A 228 15.72 -8.92 4.62
CA ALA A 228 16.25 -8.24 3.44
C ALA A 228 16.43 -9.23 2.27
N PRO A 229 16.16 -8.83 1.01
CA PRO A 229 16.26 -9.71 -0.14
C PRO A 229 17.63 -10.38 -0.23
N PHE A 230 17.67 -11.70 -0.38
CA PHE A 230 18.93 -12.44 -0.50
C PHE A 230 19.63 -12.22 -1.86
N THR A 231 18.91 -11.71 -2.85
CA THR A 231 19.45 -11.36 -4.16
C THR A 231 19.65 -9.86 -4.27
N ARG A 232 20.90 -9.40 -4.40
CA ARG A 232 21.23 -7.99 -4.66
C ARG A 232 20.95 -7.55 -6.11
N ALA A 233 20.45 -8.43 -6.94
CA ALA A 233 20.30 -8.20 -8.38
C ALA A 233 19.03 -7.42 -8.78
N ARG A 234 18.21 -6.99 -7.84
CA ARG A 234 16.96 -6.27 -8.14
C ARG A 234 17.01 -4.87 -7.59
N GLU A 235 16.47 -3.94 -8.37
CA GLU A 235 16.42 -2.50 -8.06
C GLU A 235 15.48 -2.15 -6.90
N TYR A 236 14.76 -3.12 -6.31
CA TYR A 236 13.70 -2.90 -5.34
C TYR A 236 13.98 -3.58 -4.00
N GLY A 237 13.70 -2.85 -2.95
CA GLY A 237 13.65 -3.41 -1.60
C GLY A 237 15.00 -3.70 -0.95
N ASN A 238 16.09 -3.16 -1.49
CA ASN A 238 17.39 -3.26 -0.83
C ASN A 238 17.36 -2.59 0.53
N TYR A 239 17.97 -3.24 1.52
CA TYR A 239 18.08 -2.67 2.85
C TYR A 239 18.84 -1.34 2.84
N GLU A 240 18.17 -0.33 3.40
CA GLU A 240 18.77 0.93 3.84
C GLU A 240 18.26 1.24 5.25
N GLU A 241 19.14 1.72 6.14
CA GLU A 241 18.73 2.12 7.47
C GLU A 241 17.65 3.20 7.42
N LEU A 242 16.54 2.96 8.11
CA LEU A 242 15.40 3.88 8.12
C LEU A 242 15.70 5.07 9.05
N LYS A 243 15.99 6.22 8.47
CA LYS A 243 16.19 7.48 9.20
C LYS A 243 14.83 8.09 9.58
N ILE A 244 14.29 7.65 10.71
CA ILE A 244 12.98 8.10 11.21
C ILE A 244 13.02 9.60 11.50
N VAL A 245 11.96 10.30 11.12
CA VAL A 245 11.75 11.73 11.35
C VAL A 245 10.52 11.97 12.24
N PRO A 246 10.48 13.08 13.02
CA PRO A 246 9.31 13.39 13.85
C PRO A 246 8.01 13.49 13.05
N ALA A 247 6.88 13.17 13.70
CA ALA A 247 5.57 13.24 13.09
C ALA A 247 5.29 14.61 12.44
N GLY A 248 4.79 14.58 11.21
CA GLY A 248 4.42 15.78 10.46
C GLY A 248 5.61 16.56 9.85
N SER A 249 6.86 16.07 9.99
CA SER A 249 8.03 16.75 9.41
C SER A 249 7.94 16.95 7.90
N PHE A 250 7.18 16.08 7.20
CA PHE A 250 6.97 16.20 5.76
C PHE A 250 6.25 17.49 5.33
N MET A 251 5.49 18.14 6.22
CA MET A 251 4.82 19.41 5.91
C MET A 251 5.80 20.55 5.64
N ALA A 252 6.99 20.49 6.24
CA ALA A 252 8.05 21.48 6.03
C ALA A 252 8.95 21.17 4.82
N ALA A 253 8.82 19.97 4.23
CA ALA A 253 9.57 19.59 3.03
C ALA A 253 8.93 20.16 1.76
N GLY A 254 9.75 20.67 0.86
CA GLY A 254 9.34 21.27 -0.41
C GLY A 254 9.10 20.24 -1.51
#